data_5511c745fa979a3ed017fe270a2f0247
#
_entry.id   5511c745fa979a3ed017fe270a2f0247
#
_cell.length_a   1.000
_cell.length_b   1.000
_cell.length_c   1.000
_cell.angle_alpha   90.00
_cell.angle_beta   90.00
_cell.angle_gamma   90.00
#
_symmetry.space_group_name_H-M   'P 1'
#
loop_
_entity.id
_entity.type
_entity.pdbx_description
1 polymer ?
#
loop_
_entity_poly.entity_id
_entity_poly.type
_entity_poly.pdbx_seq_one_letter_code
_entity_poly.pdbx_strand_id
1 'polypeptide(L)'
;ELIEALNIPVLTTWKAIDFLDEKHPLFVGRPGIAATCGANFSQQNSDLFISIGARLDHGQTAYNHVNFAREAKKVIVDIDAAEIDKMQFDIDCRVNFDARDFIEEMLLQKSNKHDRVNFSWWLTKCKEWQRKYPVVLPEYWEQETCVNNYVLIDVLSELLQPSDLLIPGSSGASS
;
A
#
# COMPACT_ATOMS: atom_id res chain seq x y z
N GLU A 1 -13.29 -8.34 -1.23
CA GLU A 1 -14.70 -7.98 -0.98
C GLU A 1 -14.85 -6.52 -0.49
N LEU A 2 -14.28 -6.10 0.69
CA LEU A 2 -14.45 -4.72 1.18
C LEU A 2 -13.92 -3.68 0.19
N ILE A 3 -12.72 -3.86 -0.34
CA ILE A 3 -12.10 -2.93 -1.29
C ILE A 3 -12.93 -2.77 -2.57
N GLU A 4 -13.51 -3.86 -3.05
CA GLU A 4 -14.40 -3.88 -4.22
C GLU A 4 -15.74 -3.20 -3.91
N ALA A 5 -16.27 -3.44 -2.71
CA ALA A 5 -17.49 -2.80 -2.27
C ALA A 5 -17.35 -1.26 -2.13
N LEU A 6 -16.19 -0.79 -1.67
CA LEU A 6 -15.88 0.63 -1.52
C LEU A 6 -15.38 1.26 -2.82
N ASN A 7 -14.76 0.48 -3.70
CA ASN A 7 -14.16 0.93 -4.97
C ASN A 7 -13.17 2.09 -4.78
N ILE A 8 -12.27 1.95 -3.80
CA ILE A 8 -11.24 2.94 -3.46
C ILE A 8 -9.84 2.39 -3.74
N PRO A 9 -8.84 3.24 -3.97
CA PRO A 9 -7.44 2.82 -4.11
C PRO A 9 -6.95 2.08 -2.86
N VAL A 10 -6.20 1.01 -3.08
CA VAL A 10 -5.64 0.16 -2.01
C VAL A 10 -4.12 0.17 -2.07
N LEU A 11 -3.53 0.40 -0.91
CA LEU A 11 -2.11 0.26 -0.65
C LEU A 11 -1.91 -0.95 0.27
N THR A 12 -0.87 -1.73 0.03
CA THR A 12 -0.50 -2.83 0.95
C THR A 12 0.85 -2.56 1.59
N THR A 13 1.06 -3.09 2.79
CA THR A 13 2.40 -3.07 3.38
C THR A 13 3.30 -4.10 2.71
N TRP A 14 4.61 -3.98 2.86
CA TRP A 14 5.57 -4.97 2.36
C TRP A 14 5.38 -6.36 2.98
N LYS A 15 4.82 -6.47 4.18
CA LYS A 15 4.48 -7.75 4.80
C LYS A 15 3.19 -8.38 4.29
N ALA A 16 2.41 -7.61 3.53
CA ALA A 16 1.18 -8.05 2.88
C ALA A 16 1.35 -8.05 1.35
N ILE A 17 2.54 -8.46 0.88
CA ILE A 17 2.92 -8.41 -0.53
C ILE A 17 2.05 -9.32 -1.39
N ASP A 18 1.60 -10.43 -0.85
CA ASP A 18 0.75 -11.44 -1.49
C ASP A 18 -0.76 -11.22 -1.24
N PHE A 19 -1.12 -10.18 -0.50
CA PHE A 19 -2.52 -9.91 -0.16
C PHE A 19 -3.38 -9.52 -1.36
N LEU A 20 -2.80 -8.84 -2.34
CA LEU A 20 -3.49 -8.34 -3.52
C LEU A 20 -2.56 -8.40 -4.73
N ASP A 21 -3.06 -8.97 -5.82
CA ASP A 21 -2.35 -9.02 -7.10
C ASP A 21 -2.00 -7.60 -7.58
N GLU A 22 -0.79 -7.39 -8.08
CA GLU A 22 -0.34 -6.10 -8.61
C GLU A 22 -1.15 -5.62 -9.82
N LYS A 23 -1.73 -6.55 -10.57
CA LYS A 23 -2.63 -6.26 -11.70
C LYS A 23 -4.06 -5.92 -11.26
N HIS A 24 -4.37 -6.04 -9.95
CA HIS A 24 -5.70 -5.70 -9.46
C HIS A 24 -6.02 -4.22 -9.73
N PRO A 25 -7.21 -3.90 -10.27
CA PRO A 25 -7.55 -2.52 -10.68
C PRO A 25 -7.41 -1.48 -9.57
N LEU A 26 -7.71 -1.85 -8.33
CA LEU A 26 -7.68 -0.95 -7.17
C LEU A 26 -6.31 -0.88 -6.49
N PHE A 27 -5.37 -1.77 -6.82
CA PHE A 27 -4.03 -1.75 -6.23
C PHE A 27 -3.21 -0.58 -6.76
N VAL A 28 -2.67 0.24 -5.87
CA VAL A 28 -1.89 1.43 -6.25
C VAL A 28 -0.46 1.43 -5.66
N GLY A 29 -0.03 0.31 -5.13
CA GLY A 29 1.36 0.08 -4.74
C GLY A 29 1.57 -0.10 -3.24
N ARG A 30 2.85 -0.06 -2.84
CA ARG A 30 3.30 -0.25 -1.45
C ARG A 30 4.00 1.03 -1.00
N PRO A 31 3.43 1.77 -0.03
CA PRO A 31 4.04 2.99 0.50
C PRO A 31 5.10 2.67 1.54
N GLY A 32 5.93 3.65 1.88
CA GLY A 32 6.92 3.56 2.92
C GLY A 32 8.30 4.03 2.48
N ILE A 33 9.35 3.60 3.18
CA ILE A 33 10.72 3.99 2.90
C ILE A 33 11.30 3.27 1.67
N ALA A 34 11.01 1.97 1.54
CA ALA A 34 11.33 1.15 0.37
C ALA A 34 10.07 1.00 -0.51
N ALA A 35 9.65 2.10 -1.12
CA ALA A 35 8.33 2.24 -1.71
C ALA A 35 8.36 2.66 -3.17
N THR A 36 7.25 2.46 -3.86
CA THR A 36 7.03 3.11 -5.15
C THR A 36 6.62 4.57 -4.95
N CYS A 37 7.18 5.49 -5.75
CA CYS A 37 6.84 6.91 -5.65
C CYS A 37 5.33 7.16 -5.79
N GLY A 38 4.67 6.46 -6.71
CA GLY A 38 3.22 6.57 -6.91
C GLY A 38 2.40 6.19 -5.67
N ALA A 39 2.84 5.15 -4.93
CA ALA A 39 2.20 4.74 -3.69
C ALA A 39 2.33 5.82 -2.60
N ASN A 40 3.54 6.37 -2.42
CA ASN A 40 3.75 7.46 -1.47
C ASN A 40 2.95 8.72 -1.84
N PHE A 41 2.86 9.07 -3.12
CA PHE A 41 2.02 10.19 -3.56
C PHE A 41 0.54 9.94 -3.29
N SER A 42 0.06 8.73 -3.52
CA SER A 42 -1.32 8.35 -3.24
C SER A 42 -1.63 8.47 -1.75
N GLN A 43 -0.75 7.98 -0.88
CA GLN A 43 -0.90 8.09 0.56
C GLN A 43 -0.87 9.55 1.02
N GLN A 44 0.11 10.34 0.56
CA GLN A 44 0.35 11.70 1.05
C GLN A 44 -0.69 12.72 0.59
N ASN A 45 -1.40 12.46 -0.50
CA ASN A 45 -2.39 13.38 -1.07
C ASN A 45 -3.83 12.87 -0.87
N SER A 46 -4.05 11.84 -0.05
CA SER A 46 -5.38 11.41 0.32
C SER A 46 -6.03 12.39 1.32
N ASP A 47 -7.33 12.52 1.26
CA ASP A 47 -8.16 13.25 2.23
C ASP A 47 -8.70 12.34 3.34
N LEU A 48 -8.73 11.03 3.09
CA LEU A 48 -9.05 9.99 4.06
C LEU A 48 -8.04 8.86 3.96
N PHE A 49 -7.45 8.50 5.08
CA PHE A 49 -6.53 7.38 5.22
C PHE A 49 -7.08 6.37 6.22
N ILE A 50 -7.33 5.15 5.76
CA ILE A 50 -7.82 4.05 6.61
C ILE A 50 -6.73 2.98 6.66
N SER A 51 -6.17 2.76 7.85
CA SER A 51 -5.22 1.68 8.12
C SER A 51 -5.92 0.55 8.85
N ILE A 52 -5.86 -0.65 8.31
CA ILE A 52 -6.48 -1.85 8.90
C ILE A 52 -5.40 -2.90 9.12
N GLY A 53 -5.03 -3.16 10.38
CA GLY A 53 -4.05 -4.15 10.78
C GLY A 53 -2.64 -3.95 10.20
N ALA A 54 -2.32 -2.73 9.74
CA ALA A 54 -1.06 -2.45 9.06
C ALA A 54 0.09 -2.13 10.01
N ARG A 55 -0.16 -2.03 11.33
CA ARG A 55 0.81 -1.70 12.36
C ARG A 55 1.53 -0.36 12.20
N LEU A 56 1.68 0.17 11.01
CA LEU A 56 2.35 1.43 10.66
C LEU A 56 3.72 1.57 11.37
N ASP A 57 4.60 0.61 11.12
CA ASP A 57 5.96 0.63 11.64
C ASP A 57 6.80 1.78 11.03
N HIS A 58 8.02 1.95 11.50
CA HIS A 58 8.91 3.00 11.04
C HIS A 58 9.18 2.96 9.52
N GLY A 59 9.21 1.76 8.93
CA GLY A 59 9.36 1.59 7.49
C GLY A 59 8.15 2.12 6.72
N GLN A 60 6.94 1.94 7.25
CA GLN A 60 5.70 2.42 6.64
C GLN A 60 5.52 3.94 6.80
N THR A 61 5.91 4.50 7.94
CA THR A 61 5.82 5.95 8.20
C THR A 61 7.04 6.72 7.71
N ALA A 62 8.03 6.04 7.13
CA ALA A 62 9.31 6.60 6.70
C ALA A 62 10.02 7.43 7.80
N TYR A 63 9.87 7.02 9.06
CA TYR A 63 10.35 7.73 10.25
C TYR A 63 9.83 9.18 10.39
N ASN A 64 8.79 9.55 9.65
CA ASN A 64 8.29 10.93 9.59
C ASN A 64 6.79 10.97 9.93
N HIS A 65 6.49 10.84 11.21
CA HIS A 65 5.12 10.89 11.70
C HIS A 65 4.45 12.25 11.45
N VAL A 66 5.18 13.35 11.58
CA VAL A 66 4.63 14.71 11.46
C VAL A 66 4.01 14.98 10.08
N ASN A 67 4.63 14.43 9.03
CA ASN A 67 4.18 14.64 7.66
C ASN A 67 3.41 13.45 7.08
N PHE A 68 3.12 12.43 7.88
CA PHE A 68 2.44 11.21 7.41
C PHE A 68 0.98 11.51 7.07
N ALA A 69 0.63 11.34 5.79
CA ALA A 69 -0.72 11.60 5.27
C ALA A 69 -1.33 12.89 5.88
N ARG A 70 -0.57 14.00 5.82
CA ARG A 70 -0.77 15.20 6.63
C ARG A 70 -2.13 15.84 6.48
N GLU A 71 -2.74 15.78 5.31
CA GLU A 71 -4.05 16.39 5.02
C GLU A 71 -5.22 15.42 5.24
N ALA A 72 -4.91 14.13 5.43
CA ALA A 72 -5.93 13.10 5.55
C ALA A 72 -6.54 13.05 6.95
N LYS A 73 -7.84 12.84 7.02
CA LYS A 73 -8.48 12.24 8.19
C LYS A 73 -8.01 10.80 8.34
N LYS A 74 -7.63 10.42 9.54
CA LYS A 74 -6.97 9.12 9.80
C LYS A 74 -7.84 8.23 10.66
N VAL A 75 -8.20 7.07 10.09
CA VAL A 75 -8.85 5.97 10.80
C VAL A 75 -7.81 4.87 10.97
N ILE A 76 -7.47 4.53 12.20
CA ILE A 76 -6.48 3.49 12.50
C ILE A 76 -7.17 2.35 13.23
N VAL A 77 -7.13 1.18 12.62
CA VAL A 77 -7.67 -0.08 13.14
C VAL A 77 -6.53 -1.00 13.44
N ASP A 78 -6.37 -1.39 14.68
CA ASP A 78 -5.40 -2.40 15.12
C ASP A 78 -5.93 -3.16 16.32
N ILE A 79 -5.59 -4.45 16.43
CA ILE A 79 -5.97 -5.29 17.57
C ILE A 79 -5.18 -4.90 18.83
N ASP A 80 -3.98 -4.33 18.67
CA ASP A 80 -3.15 -3.85 19.76
C ASP A 80 -3.30 -2.33 19.92
N ALA A 81 -3.90 -1.92 21.03
CA ALA A 81 -4.07 -0.51 21.36
C ALA A 81 -2.73 0.24 21.43
N ALA A 82 -1.63 -0.42 21.87
CA ALA A 82 -0.31 0.20 21.93
C ALA A 82 0.23 0.55 20.55
N GLU A 83 -0.12 -0.21 19.51
CA GLU A 83 0.24 0.11 18.12
C GLU A 83 -0.49 1.35 17.60
N ILE A 84 -1.69 1.65 18.13
CA ILE A 84 -2.41 2.89 17.83
C ILE A 84 -1.81 4.05 18.62
N ASP A 85 -1.53 3.85 19.90
CA ASP A 85 -1.09 4.91 20.82
C ASP A 85 0.36 5.38 20.56
N LYS A 86 1.20 4.55 19.93
CA LYS A 86 2.58 4.94 19.56
C LYS A 86 2.65 6.02 18.49
N MET A 87 1.55 6.26 17.75
CA MET A 87 1.54 7.23 16.65
C MET A 87 1.67 8.67 17.16
N GLN A 88 2.56 9.44 16.53
CA GLN A 88 2.86 10.83 16.87
C GLN A 88 2.13 11.83 15.95
N PHE A 89 1.07 11.40 15.29
CA PHE A 89 0.18 12.24 14.50
C PHE A 89 -1.26 12.12 15.03
N ASP A 90 -2.09 13.11 14.69
CA ASP A 90 -3.49 13.10 15.09
C ASP A 90 -4.24 11.99 14.38
N ILE A 91 -5.02 11.23 15.14
CA ILE A 91 -5.90 10.15 14.66
C ILE A 91 -7.34 10.58 14.90
N ASP A 92 -8.11 10.73 13.84
CA ASP A 92 -9.52 11.14 13.91
C ASP A 92 -10.43 10.03 14.46
N CYS A 93 -10.12 8.78 14.12
CA CYS A 93 -10.87 7.62 14.62
C CYS A 93 -9.90 6.49 15.00
N ARG A 94 -9.90 6.15 16.30
CA ARG A 94 -9.12 5.05 16.88
C ARG A 94 -10.04 3.85 17.05
N VAL A 95 -9.68 2.73 16.45
CA VAL A 95 -10.49 1.50 16.49
C VAL A 95 -9.60 0.36 16.99
N ASN A 96 -9.68 0.07 18.28
CA ASN A 96 -9.00 -1.10 18.84
C ASN A 96 -9.88 -2.34 18.66
N PHE A 97 -9.69 -3.02 17.54
CA PHE A 97 -10.55 -4.12 17.13
C PHE A 97 -9.83 -5.07 16.18
N ASP A 98 -10.30 -6.31 16.09
CA ASP A 98 -9.80 -7.27 15.10
C ASP A 98 -10.11 -6.78 13.67
N ALA A 99 -9.14 -6.92 12.77
CA ALA A 99 -9.26 -6.45 11.39
C ALA A 99 -10.37 -7.17 10.62
N ARG A 100 -10.59 -8.47 10.88
CA ARG A 100 -11.65 -9.26 10.24
C ARG A 100 -13.01 -8.74 10.68
N ASP A 101 -13.23 -8.63 11.98
CA ASP A 101 -14.50 -8.19 12.54
C ASP A 101 -14.84 -6.77 12.09
N PHE A 102 -13.83 -5.89 12.01
CA PHE A 102 -13.99 -4.54 11.46
C PHE A 102 -14.42 -4.57 9.97
N ILE A 103 -13.79 -5.41 9.16
CA ILE A 103 -14.12 -5.55 7.73
C ILE A 103 -15.54 -6.11 7.56
N GLU A 104 -15.92 -7.11 8.34
CA GLU A 104 -17.27 -7.71 8.31
C GLU A 104 -18.33 -6.69 8.69
N GLU A 105 -18.13 -5.90 9.74
CA GLU A 105 -19.05 -4.83 10.14
C GLU A 105 -19.15 -3.74 9.07
N MET A 106 -18.05 -3.33 8.47
CA MET A 106 -18.05 -2.36 7.37
C MET A 106 -18.85 -2.85 6.17
N LEU A 107 -18.75 -4.14 5.83
CA LEU A 107 -19.52 -4.75 4.75
C LEU A 107 -21.02 -4.78 5.07
N LEU A 108 -21.38 -5.13 6.30
CA LEU A 108 -22.77 -5.10 6.76
C LEU A 108 -23.38 -3.69 6.67
N GLN A 109 -22.67 -2.68 7.15
CA GLN A 109 -23.12 -1.29 7.09
C GLN A 109 -23.21 -0.77 5.66
N LYS A 110 -22.27 -1.16 4.79
CA LYS A 110 -22.28 -0.79 3.38
C LYS A 110 -23.48 -1.38 2.65
N SER A 111 -23.86 -2.63 2.93
CA SER A 111 -25.03 -3.28 2.31
C SER A 111 -26.36 -2.55 2.63
N ASN A 112 -26.42 -1.86 3.74
CA ASN A 112 -27.60 -1.11 4.20
C ASN A 112 -27.68 0.32 3.62
N LYS A 113 -26.62 0.81 2.94
CA LYS A 113 -26.57 2.16 2.33
C LYS A 113 -26.49 2.06 0.82
N HIS A 114 -27.41 2.71 0.14
CA HIS A 114 -27.48 2.73 -1.32
C HIS A 114 -26.64 3.82 -1.98
N ASP A 115 -26.05 4.73 -1.21
CA ASP A 115 -25.25 5.82 -1.75
C ASP A 115 -23.90 5.30 -2.24
N ARG A 116 -23.71 5.35 -3.56
CA ARG A 116 -22.44 5.05 -4.21
C ARG A 116 -21.65 6.32 -4.41
N VAL A 117 -20.70 6.60 -3.55
CA VAL A 117 -19.71 7.63 -3.81
C VAL A 117 -18.75 7.13 -4.90
N ASN A 118 -18.54 7.95 -5.91
CA ASN A 118 -17.65 7.60 -7.02
C ASN A 118 -16.26 8.21 -6.81
N PHE A 119 -15.28 7.36 -6.54
CA PHE A 119 -13.88 7.74 -6.35
C PHE A 119 -13.01 7.47 -7.60
N SER A 120 -13.61 7.24 -8.76
CA SER A 120 -12.87 6.86 -9.98
C SER A 120 -11.83 7.90 -10.39
N TRP A 121 -12.11 9.19 -10.19
CA TRP A 121 -11.17 10.27 -10.46
C TRP A 121 -9.90 10.15 -9.62
N TRP A 122 -10.04 9.79 -8.33
CA TRP A 122 -8.91 9.59 -7.42
C TRP A 122 -8.11 8.35 -7.80
N LEU A 123 -8.78 7.24 -8.08
CA LEU A 123 -8.12 6.03 -8.58
C LEU A 123 -7.36 6.30 -9.88
N THR A 124 -7.94 7.04 -10.81
CA THR A 124 -7.28 7.45 -12.05
C THR A 124 -6.01 8.23 -11.74
N LYS A 125 -6.07 9.17 -10.80
CA LYS A 125 -4.91 9.97 -10.39
C LYS A 125 -3.79 9.11 -9.78
N CYS A 126 -4.14 8.19 -8.90
CA CYS A 126 -3.17 7.23 -8.33
C CYS A 126 -2.50 6.38 -9.42
N LYS A 127 -3.28 5.89 -10.39
CA LYS A 127 -2.77 5.11 -11.52
C LYS A 127 -1.89 5.94 -12.48
N GLU A 128 -2.17 7.24 -12.63
CA GLU A 128 -1.28 8.15 -13.36
C GLU A 128 0.10 8.25 -12.69
N TRP A 129 0.16 8.37 -11.36
CA TRP A 129 1.43 8.39 -10.62
C TRP A 129 2.18 7.07 -10.74
N GLN A 130 1.50 5.91 -10.66
CA GLN A 130 2.14 4.62 -10.90
C GLN A 130 2.82 4.56 -12.26
N ARG A 131 2.13 5.00 -13.33
CA ARG A 131 2.67 4.98 -14.69
C ARG A 131 3.79 5.99 -14.90
N LYS A 132 3.68 7.17 -14.27
CA LYS A 132 4.68 8.24 -14.39
C LYS A 132 5.99 7.92 -13.69
N TYR A 133 5.92 7.14 -12.63
CA TYR A 133 7.06 6.80 -11.78
C TYR A 133 7.20 5.27 -11.65
N PRO A 134 7.56 4.58 -12.76
CA PRO A 134 7.75 3.14 -12.73
C PRO A 134 8.97 2.77 -11.87
N VAL A 135 8.98 1.55 -11.32
CA VAL A 135 10.10 1.04 -10.53
C VAL A 135 11.30 0.77 -11.41
N VAL A 136 11.08 0.15 -12.57
CA VAL A 136 12.12 -0.13 -13.56
C VAL A 136 12.14 0.97 -14.60
N LEU A 137 13.19 1.77 -14.61
CA LEU A 137 13.35 2.87 -15.56
C LEU A 137 13.96 2.36 -16.87
N PRO A 138 13.62 2.97 -18.03
CA PRO A 138 14.18 2.57 -19.32
C PRO A 138 15.72 2.55 -19.34
N GLU A 139 16.36 3.53 -18.71
CA GLU A 139 17.82 3.62 -18.62
C GLU A 139 18.48 2.50 -17.82
N TYR A 140 17.72 1.75 -17.01
CA TYR A 140 18.27 0.59 -16.29
C TYR A 140 18.56 -0.59 -17.21
N TRP A 141 17.85 -0.68 -18.33
CA TRP A 141 18.08 -1.71 -19.37
C TRP A 141 19.31 -1.43 -20.22
N GLU A 142 19.78 -0.18 -20.25
CA GLU A 142 20.90 0.27 -21.07
C GLU A 142 22.26 0.14 -20.36
N GLN A 143 22.29 -0.38 -19.13
CA GLN A 143 23.53 -0.54 -18.39
C GLN A 143 24.40 -1.66 -18.97
N GLU A 144 25.58 -1.30 -19.50
CA GLU A 144 26.50 -2.26 -20.15
C GLU A 144 27.47 -2.94 -19.18
N THR A 145 27.80 -2.34 -18.04
CA THR A 145 28.85 -2.80 -17.12
C THR A 145 28.38 -3.80 -16.08
N CYS A 146 27.11 -3.76 -15.70
CA CYS A 146 26.51 -4.68 -14.74
C CYS A 146 25.00 -4.74 -14.97
N VAL A 147 24.39 -5.84 -14.53
CA VAL A 147 22.93 -5.97 -14.54
C VAL A 147 22.35 -5.14 -13.42
N ASN A 148 21.39 -4.26 -13.74
CA ASN A 148 20.65 -3.51 -12.73
C ASN A 148 19.77 -4.46 -11.93
N ASN A 149 19.77 -4.34 -10.59
CA ASN A 149 18.99 -5.22 -9.73
C ASN A 149 17.49 -5.14 -9.99
N TYR A 150 16.94 -3.97 -10.29
CA TYR A 150 15.52 -3.82 -10.61
C TYR A 150 15.16 -4.57 -11.90
N VAL A 151 16.01 -4.48 -12.93
CA VAL A 151 15.84 -5.24 -14.18
C VAL A 151 15.94 -6.73 -13.93
N LEU A 152 16.92 -7.18 -13.12
CA LEU A 152 17.05 -8.58 -12.77
C LEU A 152 15.79 -9.14 -12.11
N ILE A 153 15.27 -8.43 -11.13
CA ILE A 153 14.07 -8.87 -10.39
C ILE A 153 12.83 -8.83 -11.29
N ASP A 154 12.70 -7.83 -12.14
CA ASP A 154 11.59 -7.70 -13.10
C ASP A 154 11.56 -8.91 -14.04
N VAL A 155 12.67 -9.21 -14.71
CA VAL A 155 12.80 -10.39 -15.60
C VAL A 155 12.57 -11.69 -14.82
N LEU A 156 13.16 -11.81 -13.64
CA LEU A 156 13.02 -13.01 -12.81
C LEU A 156 11.56 -13.23 -12.42
N SER A 157 10.83 -12.17 -12.06
CA SER A 157 9.43 -12.26 -11.65
C SER A 157 8.51 -12.79 -12.76
N GLU A 158 8.85 -12.57 -14.02
CA GLU A 158 8.11 -13.11 -15.16
C GLU A 158 8.45 -14.57 -15.47
N LEU A 159 9.66 -15.02 -15.09
CA LEU A 159 10.13 -16.38 -15.35
C LEU A 159 9.75 -17.38 -14.26
N LEU A 160 9.57 -16.92 -13.03
CA LEU A 160 9.24 -17.76 -11.88
C LEU A 160 7.87 -18.42 -12.05
N GLN A 161 7.80 -19.68 -11.65
CA GLN A 161 6.58 -20.46 -11.60
C GLN A 161 6.07 -20.59 -10.18
N PRO A 162 4.78 -20.86 -9.95
CA PRO A 162 4.21 -21.00 -8.59
C PRO A 162 4.88 -22.10 -7.74
N SER A 163 5.61 -23.04 -8.37
CA SER A 163 6.37 -24.10 -7.68
C SER A 163 7.79 -23.69 -7.29
N ASP A 164 8.26 -22.53 -7.74
CA ASP A 164 9.63 -22.12 -7.50
C ASP A 164 9.76 -21.51 -6.09
N LEU A 165 10.89 -21.80 -5.46
CA LEU A 165 11.23 -21.25 -4.16
C LEU A 165 12.39 -20.26 -4.30
N LEU A 166 12.11 -18.99 -4.09
CA LEU A 166 13.13 -17.94 -4.06
C LEU A 166 13.60 -17.70 -2.62
N ILE A 167 14.90 -17.82 -2.38
CA ILE A 167 15.52 -17.55 -1.08
C ILE A 167 16.49 -16.38 -1.23
N PRO A 168 16.04 -15.14 -1.04
CA PRO A 168 16.90 -13.96 -1.14
C PRO A 168 17.80 -13.85 0.09
N GLY A 169 18.99 -13.25 -0.10
CA GLY A 169 19.82 -12.82 1.01
C GLY A 169 19.27 -11.54 1.70
N SER A 170 19.94 -11.08 2.75
CA SER A 170 19.56 -9.88 3.51
C SER A 170 20.20 -8.58 2.98
N SER A 171 20.63 -8.54 1.73
CA SER A 171 21.26 -7.37 1.11
C SER A 171 20.49 -6.87 -0.11
N GLY A 172 21.07 -6.01 -0.92
CA GLY A 172 20.41 -5.29 -2.00
C GLY A 172 19.58 -6.08 -3.02
N ALA A 173 19.66 -7.42 -3.02
CA ALA A 173 18.79 -8.27 -3.84
C ALA A 173 17.44 -8.60 -3.16
N SER A 174 17.27 -8.22 -1.90
CA SER A 174 16.06 -8.49 -1.11
C SER A 174 15.31 -7.22 -0.70
N SER A 175 15.79 -6.05 -1.11
CA SER A 175 15.24 -4.74 -0.73
C SER A 175 14.63 -3.98 -1.90
#